data_71924a1337f3a3962d88948bf4673ddb
#
_entry.id   71924a1337f3a3962d88948bf4673ddb
#
_cell.length_a   1.000
_cell.length_b   1.000
_cell.length_c   1.000
_cell.angle_alpha   90.00
_cell.angle_beta   90.00
_cell.angle_gamma   90.00
#
_symmetry.space_group_name_H-M   'P 1'
#
loop_
_entity.id
_entity.type
_entity.pdbx_description
1 polymer ?
#
loop_
_entity_poly.entity_id
_entity_poly.type
_entity_poly.pdbx_seq_one_letter_code
_entity_poly.pdbx_strand_id
1 'polypeptide(L)'
;MAELTPKRKTFADNFIENGGNATDAAKKAGYSARTAYSTGNRLLKNDEIRAYIAEKQSEIERQKGTDIMSLAEIQKRRSMIARGELTDSFGFAPDFSDQLKSMNDLEKTLKIKQEQEEKKAAEEAARNAKEYHMDLYNIPDCFHWAIRDIRDKEHLEYVFKGGRGSTKSTTIAMTIVELMKNNHDIHAVVCRKVGNTIKDSVYNKIKWAIGKQEFTEEFDSKLSPMEITLKSTGQKIYFRGADDPDKIKSINPEFGYIGILWFEELDQFAGPEEIRKIEQSAIRGGNLAWIFKSFNPPKTMNNWANKYVLEPKENRIVHSSTYLDVPKEWLGQPFIDEAEHLKEVNPNAYEHEYMGIANGNGGNVFEYLEIR
;
A
#
# COMPACT_ATOMS: atom_id res chain seq x y z
N MET A 1 -33.40 -25.77 -12.41
CA MET A 1 -32.77 -25.33 -11.14
C MET A 1 -33.42 -26.12 -10.03
N ALA A 2 -32.64 -26.72 -9.12
CA ALA A 2 -33.22 -27.46 -7.98
C ALA A 2 -33.94 -26.43 -7.07
N GLU A 3 -35.18 -26.74 -6.71
CA GLU A 3 -36.06 -25.87 -5.93
C GLU A 3 -35.53 -25.82 -4.48
N LEU A 4 -35.21 -24.62 -3.98
CA LEU A 4 -34.76 -24.42 -2.60
C LEU A 4 -35.81 -24.94 -1.62
N THR A 5 -35.40 -25.71 -0.61
CA THR A 5 -36.31 -26.14 0.44
C THR A 5 -36.94 -24.93 1.15
N PRO A 6 -38.21 -25.01 1.63
CA PRO A 6 -38.88 -23.88 2.28
C PRO A 6 -38.04 -23.21 3.36
N LYS A 7 -37.32 -24.01 4.15
CA LYS A 7 -36.46 -23.51 5.23
C LYS A 7 -35.22 -22.72 4.73
N ARG A 8 -34.67 -23.13 3.59
CA ARG A 8 -33.55 -22.40 2.95
C ARG A 8 -34.02 -21.11 2.29
N LYS A 9 -35.22 -21.13 1.72
CA LYS A 9 -35.86 -19.95 1.16
C LYS A 9 -36.15 -18.91 2.24
N THR A 10 -36.76 -19.32 3.36
CA THR A 10 -37.00 -18.45 4.53
C THR A 10 -35.70 -17.86 5.09
N PHE A 11 -34.60 -18.62 5.08
CA PHE A 11 -33.28 -18.09 5.48
C PHE A 11 -32.82 -16.97 4.54
N ALA A 12 -32.93 -17.18 3.23
CA ALA A 12 -32.49 -16.21 2.22
C ALA A 12 -33.33 -14.92 2.28
N ASP A 13 -34.67 -15.05 2.43
CA ASP A 13 -35.56 -13.90 2.56
C ASP A 13 -35.26 -13.07 3.82
N ASN A 14 -35.11 -13.72 4.99
CA ASN A 14 -34.69 -13.02 6.22
C ASN A 14 -33.31 -12.42 6.16
N PHE A 15 -32.36 -13.01 5.40
CA PHE A 15 -31.03 -12.47 5.20
C PHE A 15 -31.06 -11.15 4.42
N ILE A 16 -31.95 -11.04 3.43
CA ILE A 16 -32.15 -9.80 2.66
C ILE A 16 -32.82 -8.74 3.55
N GLU A 17 -33.89 -9.13 4.28
CA GLU A 17 -34.68 -8.21 5.11
C GLU A 17 -33.92 -7.62 6.29
N ASN A 18 -32.96 -8.37 6.89
CA ASN A 18 -32.21 -7.93 8.06
C ASN A 18 -30.85 -7.27 7.75
N GLY A 19 -30.62 -6.91 6.47
CA GLY A 19 -29.41 -6.22 6.05
C GLY A 19 -28.14 -7.09 6.05
N GLY A 20 -28.28 -8.42 5.87
CA GLY A 20 -27.14 -9.31 5.70
C GLY A 20 -26.68 -10.04 6.96
N ASN A 21 -27.47 -10.03 8.05
CA ASN A 21 -27.11 -10.76 9.27
C ASN A 21 -27.48 -12.25 9.17
N ALA A 22 -26.52 -13.08 8.76
CA ALA A 22 -26.70 -14.52 8.56
C ALA A 22 -27.10 -15.29 9.83
N THR A 23 -26.63 -14.88 11.00
CA THR A 23 -26.95 -15.53 12.28
C THR A 23 -28.40 -15.32 12.67
N ASP A 24 -28.90 -14.09 12.54
CA ASP A 24 -30.28 -13.75 12.82
C ASP A 24 -31.26 -14.42 11.79
N ALA A 25 -30.89 -14.36 10.51
CA ALA A 25 -31.63 -15.03 9.45
C ALA A 25 -31.76 -16.53 9.67
N ALA A 26 -30.70 -17.22 10.14
CA ALA A 26 -30.73 -18.63 10.45
C ALA A 26 -31.68 -18.92 11.66
N LYS A 27 -31.68 -18.08 12.70
CA LYS A 27 -32.61 -18.22 13.83
C LYS A 27 -34.06 -18.06 13.39
N LYS A 28 -34.36 -17.01 12.62
CA LYS A 28 -35.71 -16.73 12.08
C LYS A 28 -36.20 -17.82 11.13
N ALA A 29 -35.29 -18.44 10.39
CA ALA A 29 -35.60 -19.59 9.54
C ALA A 29 -35.81 -20.92 10.34
N GLY A 30 -35.74 -20.89 11.67
CA GLY A 30 -35.99 -22.03 12.53
C GLY A 30 -34.79 -23.00 12.66
N TYR A 31 -33.57 -22.54 12.45
CA TYR A 31 -32.36 -23.29 12.82
C TYR A 31 -32.04 -23.08 14.30
N SER A 32 -31.36 -24.08 14.92
CA SER A 32 -31.04 -24.02 16.33
C SER A 32 -30.22 -22.78 16.66
N ALA A 33 -30.59 -22.02 17.68
CA ALA A 33 -29.88 -20.82 18.11
C ALA A 33 -28.39 -21.11 18.47
N ARG A 34 -28.11 -22.32 18.99
CA ARG A 34 -26.77 -22.78 19.37
C ARG A 34 -25.84 -22.92 18.15
N THR A 35 -26.37 -23.25 16.99
CA THR A 35 -25.62 -23.47 15.76
C THR A 35 -25.89 -22.42 14.67
N ALA A 36 -26.68 -21.38 14.99
CA ALA A 36 -27.14 -20.40 14.00
C ALA A 36 -25.98 -19.69 13.29
N TYR A 37 -24.91 -19.35 13.99
CA TYR A 37 -23.74 -18.73 13.40
C TYR A 37 -23.06 -19.61 12.34
N SER A 38 -22.72 -20.85 12.69
CA SER A 38 -22.07 -21.79 11.77
C SER A 38 -22.99 -22.23 10.64
N THR A 39 -24.30 -22.40 10.94
CA THR A 39 -25.30 -22.74 9.95
C THR A 39 -25.54 -21.61 8.95
N GLY A 40 -25.63 -20.36 9.40
CA GLY A 40 -25.80 -19.19 8.54
C GLY A 40 -24.61 -19.04 7.58
N ASN A 41 -23.39 -19.12 8.07
CA ASN A 41 -22.18 -19.07 7.24
C ASN A 41 -22.11 -20.22 6.22
N ARG A 42 -22.54 -21.43 6.58
CA ARG A 42 -22.57 -22.57 5.66
C ARG A 42 -23.63 -22.38 4.59
N LEU A 43 -24.81 -21.85 4.94
CA LEU A 43 -25.89 -21.58 4.00
C LEU A 43 -25.51 -20.53 2.96
N LEU A 44 -24.77 -19.49 3.35
CA LEU A 44 -24.26 -18.48 2.42
C LEU A 44 -23.17 -18.99 1.46
N LYS A 45 -22.55 -20.15 1.75
CA LYS A 45 -21.61 -20.81 0.82
C LYS A 45 -22.32 -21.71 -0.20
N ASN A 46 -23.62 -21.93 -0.06
CA ASN A 46 -24.39 -22.75 -1.00
C ASN A 46 -24.75 -21.91 -2.23
N ASP A 47 -24.39 -22.40 -3.41
CA ASP A 47 -24.54 -21.66 -4.68
C ASP A 47 -26.01 -21.39 -5.03
N GLU A 48 -26.92 -22.31 -4.71
CA GLU A 48 -28.36 -22.14 -4.95
C GLU A 48 -28.96 -21.02 -4.10
N ILE A 49 -28.54 -20.92 -2.83
CA ILE A 49 -28.96 -19.84 -1.93
C ILE A 49 -28.39 -18.51 -2.37
N ARG A 50 -27.14 -18.46 -2.79
CA ARG A 50 -26.53 -17.22 -3.32
C ARG A 50 -27.22 -16.74 -4.59
N ALA A 51 -27.53 -17.65 -5.51
CA ALA A 51 -28.24 -17.32 -6.73
C ALA A 51 -29.63 -16.74 -6.42
N TYR A 52 -30.39 -17.36 -5.50
CA TYR A 52 -31.68 -16.87 -5.06
C TYR A 52 -31.64 -15.50 -4.39
N ILE A 53 -30.63 -15.25 -3.52
CA ILE A 53 -30.42 -13.94 -2.88
C ILE A 53 -30.13 -12.88 -3.93
N ALA A 54 -29.26 -13.16 -4.90
CA ALA A 54 -28.87 -12.22 -5.97
C ALA A 54 -30.10 -11.90 -6.87
N GLU A 55 -30.91 -12.90 -7.23
CA GLU A 55 -32.14 -12.72 -8.00
C GLU A 55 -33.15 -11.84 -7.27
N LYS A 56 -33.38 -12.13 -5.98
CA LYS A 56 -34.32 -11.35 -5.14
C LYS A 56 -33.83 -9.92 -4.89
N GLN A 57 -32.54 -9.70 -4.66
CA GLN A 57 -31.98 -8.37 -4.54
C GLN A 57 -32.15 -7.58 -5.85
N SER A 58 -31.89 -8.20 -7.00
CA SER A 58 -32.10 -7.61 -8.31
C SER A 58 -33.57 -7.26 -8.58
N GLU A 59 -34.53 -8.10 -8.08
CA GLU A 59 -35.97 -7.84 -8.19
C GLU A 59 -36.38 -6.66 -7.29
N ILE A 60 -35.87 -6.58 -6.05
CA ILE A 60 -36.10 -5.47 -5.13
C ILE A 60 -35.52 -4.17 -5.69
N GLU A 61 -34.31 -4.21 -6.29
CA GLU A 61 -33.72 -3.07 -6.96
C GLU A 61 -34.54 -2.60 -8.18
N ARG A 62 -35.09 -3.53 -8.97
CA ARG A 62 -35.99 -3.18 -10.06
C ARG A 62 -37.29 -2.56 -9.55
N GLN A 63 -37.88 -3.06 -8.46
CA GLN A 63 -39.09 -2.50 -7.85
C GLN A 63 -38.82 -1.13 -7.20
N LYS A 64 -37.71 -0.95 -6.51
CA LYS A 64 -37.26 0.36 -6.02
C LYS A 64 -36.92 1.33 -7.15
N GLY A 65 -36.44 0.82 -8.27
CA GLY A 65 -36.15 1.61 -9.48
C GLY A 65 -37.39 2.13 -10.20
N THR A 66 -38.58 1.58 -9.90
CA THR A 66 -39.88 2.09 -10.47
C THR A 66 -40.40 3.34 -9.72
N ASP A 67 -40.01 3.53 -8.45
CA ASP A 67 -40.40 4.71 -7.66
C ASP A 67 -39.36 5.85 -7.74
N ILE A 68 -38.13 5.54 -8.12
CA ILE A 68 -37.07 6.53 -8.31
C ILE A 68 -36.81 6.67 -9.81
N MET A 69 -36.96 7.89 -10.34
CA MET A 69 -36.70 8.17 -11.75
C MET A 69 -35.30 7.68 -12.13
N SER A 70 -35.19 6.88 -13.16
CA SER A 70 -33.90 6.46 -13.70
C SER A 70 -33.09 7.69 -14.19
N LEU A 71 -31.76 7.54 -14.23
CA LEU A 71 -30.89 8.62 -14.72
C LEU A 71 -31.29 9.04 -16.15
N ALA A 72 -31.71 8.09 -16.98
CA ALA A 72 -32.19 8.37 -18.34
C ALA A 72 -33.49 9.19 -18.34
N GLU A 73 -34.41 8.90 -17.44
CA GLU A 73 -35.66 9.67 -17.28
C GLU A 73 -35.37 11.06 -16.70
N ILE A 74 -34.47 11.18 -15.74
CA ILE A 74 -34.00 12.48 -15.23
C ILE A 74 -33.37 13.29 -16.34
N GLN A 75 -32.50 12.68 -17.17
CA GLN A 75 -31.88 13.34 -18.33
C GLN A 75 -32.93 13.78 -19.34
N LYS A 76 -33.87 12.91 -19.69
CA LYS A 76 -34.96 13.21 -20.62
C LYS A 76 -35.79 14.39 -20.11
N ARG A 77 -36.25 14.36 -18.85
CA ARG A 77 -37.01 15.45 -18.24
C ARG A 77 -36.25 16.76 -18.17
N ARG A 78 -34.97 16.72 -17.78
CA ARG A 78 -34.13 17.91 -17.73
C ARG A 78 -33.85 18.50 -19.12
N SER A 79 -33.69 17.64 -20.14
CA SER A 79 -33.63 18.10 -21.54
C SER A 79 -34.91 18.77 -21.98
N MET A 80 -36.07 18.24 -21.58
CA MET A 80 -37.38 18.85 -21.87
C MET A 80 -37.55 20.19 -21.13
N ILE A 81 -37.11 20.30 -19.89
CA ILE A 81 -37.06 21.57 -19.12
C ILE A 81 -36.17 22.58 -19.85
N ALA A 82 -34.96 22.17 -20.22
CA ALA A 82 -33.98 23.02 -20.90
C ALA A 82 -34.50 23.55 -22.27
N ARG A 83 -35.37 22.80 -22.95
CA ARG A 83 -36.00 23.19 -24.20
C ARG A 83 -37.34 23.90 -24.02
N GLY A 84 -37.82 24.07 -22.77
CA GLY A 84 -39.11 24.66 -22.49
C GLY A 84 -40.31 23.80 -22.93
N GLU A 85 -40.09 22.49 -23.12
CA GLU A 85 -41.11 21.52 -23.55
C GLU A 85 -41.98 20.97 -22.40
N LEU A 86 -41.54 21.15 -21.15
CA LEU A 86 -42.29 20.78 -19.96
C LEU A 86 -43.06 21.99 -19.41
N THR A 87 -44.34 21.79 -19.11
CA THR A 87 -45.16 22.79 -18.41
C THR A 87 -45.63 22.26 -17.07
N ASP A 88 -45.86 23.18 -16.11
CA ASP A 88 -46.47 22.85 -14.84
C ASP A 88 -47.96 22.48 -14.98
N SER A 89 -48.65 22.20 -13.88
CA SER A 89 -50.09 21.86 -13.86
C SER A 89 -50.97 23.02 -14.32
N PHE A 90 -50.45 24.24 -14.46
CA PHE A 90 -51.16 25.44 -14.94
C PHE A 90 -50.80 25.81 -16.39
N GLY A 91 -49.91 25.04 -17.01
CA GLY A 91 -49.50 25.24 -18.40
C GLY A 91 -48.31 26.24 -18.57
N PHE A 92 -47.65 26.63 -17.48
CA PHE A 92 -46.46 27.51 -17.57
C PHE A 92 -45.18 26.69 -17.79
N ALA A 93 -44.36 27.09 -18.73
CA ALA A 93 -43.04 26.55 -18.92
C ALA A 93 -42.07 27.01 -17.81
N PRO A 94 -41.07 26.20 -17.43
CA PRO A 94 -40.02 26.59 -16.48
C PRO A 94 -39.28 27.85 -16.96
N ASP A 95 -38.92 28.72 -16.05
CA ASP A 95 -38.15 29.90 -16.39
C ASP A 95 -36.70 29.54 -16.80
N PHE A 96 -36.00 30.48 -17.41
CA PHE A 96 -34.64 30.25 -17.90
C PHE A 96 -33.65 29.91 -16.77
N SER A 97 -33.87 30.45 -15.59
CA SER A 97 -33.03 30.18 -14.40
C SER A 97 -33.17 28.71 -13.95
N ASP A 98 -34.40 28.20 -13.89
CA ASP A 98 -34.67 26.80 -13.52
C ASP A 98 -34.16 25.82 -14.57
N GLN A 99 -34.26 26.18 -15.84
CA GLN A 99 -33.70 25.42 -16.97
C GLN A 99 -32.18 25.33 -16.85
N LEU A 100 -31.48 26.45 -16.62
CA LEU A 100 -30.02 26.49 -16.51
C LEU A 100 -29.51 25.73 -15.28
N LYS A 101 -30.19 25.90 -14.13
CA LYS A 101 -29.86 25.17 -12.90
C LYS A 101 -29.99 23.66 -13.09
N SER A 102 -31.06 23.22 -13.72
CA SER A 102 -31.31 21.79 -14.03
C SER A 102 -30.22 21.21 -14.95
N MET A 103 -29.75 21.97 -15.96
CA MET A 103 -28.67 21.56 -16.84
C MET A 103 -27.33 21.43 -16.09
N ASN A 104 -26.97 22.41 -15.26
CA ASN A 104 -25.74 22.37 -14.49
C ASN A 104 -25.67 21.20 -13.50
N ASP A 105 -26.80 20.90 -12.82
CA ASP A 105 -26.89 19.75 -11.91
C ASP A 105 -26.76 18.41 -12.63
N LEU A 106 -27.30 18.33 -13.85
CA LEU A 106 -27.15 17.15 -14.69
C LEU A 106 -25.69 16.94 -15.12
N GLU A 107 -25.03 18.00 -15.58
CA GLU A 107 -23.64 17.93 -16.00
C GLU A 107 -22.73 17.46 -14.86
N LYS A 108 -22.93 17.97 -13.63
CA LYS A 108 -22.21 17.51 -12.45
C LYS A 108 -22.44 16.04 -12.16
N THR A 109 -23.70 15.61 -12.22
CA THR A 109 -24.05 14.20 -11.94
C THR A 109 -23.44 13.24 -12.98
N LEU A 110 -23.42 13.65 -14.26
CA LEU A 110 -22.80 12.87 -15.34
C LEU A 110 -21.30 12.76 -15.20
N LYS A 111 -20.63 13.87 -14.85
CA LYS A 111 -19.16 13.85 -14.61
C LYS A 111 -18.80 12.91 -13.46
N ILE A 112 -19.51 12.99 -12.34
CA ILE A 112 -19.27 12.09 -11.20
C ILE A 112 -19.47 10.62 -11.59
N LYS A 113 -20.53 10.32 -12.36
CA LYS A 113 -20.79 8.95 -12.80
C LYS A 113 -19.71 8.44 -13.75
N GLN A 114 -19.28 9.27 -14.71
CA GLN A 114 -18.22 8.93 -15.64
C GLN A 114 -16.91 8.67 -14.91
N GLU A 115 -16.52 9.52 -13.96
CA GLU A 115 -15.34 9.33 -13.13
C GLU A 115 -15.39 8.04 -12.32
N GLN A 116 -16.58 7.67 -11.80
CA GLN A 116 -16.77 6.41 -11.08
C GLN A 116 -16.68 5.18 -11.98
N GLU A 117 -17.21 5.25 -13.20
CA GLU A 117 -17.15 4.17 -14.18
C GLU A 117 -15.70 3.99 -14.68
N GLU A 118 -15.00 5.08 -14.97
CA GLU A 118 -13.59 5.06 -15.36
C GLU A 118 -12.72 4.47 -14.23
N LYS A 119 -12.98 4.87 -12.99
CA LYS A 119 -12.26 4.31 -11.83
C LYS A 119 -12.50 2.80 -11.67
N LYS A 120 -13.75 2.34 -11.80
CA LYS A 120 -14.07 0.90 -11.73
C LYS A 120 -13.42 0.11 -12.86
N ALA A 121 -13.45 0.64 -14.08
CA ALA A 121 -12.80 0.01 -15.23
C ALA A 121 -11.27 -0.07 -15.05
N ALA A 122 -10.66 0.98 -14.50
CA ALA A 122 -9.23 1.01 -14.19
C ALA A 122 -8.86 -0.01 -13.08
N GLU A 123 -9.69 -0.12 -12.03
CA GLU A 123 -9.50 -1.11 -10.95
C GLU A 123 -9.63 -2.55 -11.48
N GLU A 124 -10.60 -2.81 -12.36
CA GLU A 124 -10.79 -4.12 -12.96
C GLU A 124 -9.65 -4.47 -13.93
N ALA A 125 -9.23 -3.50 -14.75
CA ALA A 125 -8.07 -3.66 -15.64
C ALA A 125 -6.79 -3.93 -14.83
N ALA A 126 -6.59 -3.23 -13.71
CA ALA A 126 -5.45 -3.44 -12.83
C ALA A 126 -5.45 -4.85 -12.20
N ARG A 127 -6.63 -5.36 -11.74
CA ARG A 127 -6.78 -6.71 -11.21
C ARG A 127 -6.52 -7.82 -12.23
N ASN A 128 -6.82 -7.56 -13.50
CA ASN A 128 -6.63 -8.49 -14.60
C ASN A 128 -5.27 -8.32 -15.29
N ALA A 129 -4.47 -7.33 -14.90
CA ALA A 129 -3.14 -7.11 -15.45
C ALA A 129 -2.21 -8.28 -15.09
N LYS A 130 -1.34 -8.64 -16.02
CA LYS A 130 -0.28 -9.59 -15.76
C LYS A 130 0.63 -9.04 -14.65
N GLU A 131 1.01 -9.92 -13.70
CA GLU A 131 1.92 -9.56 -12.62
C GLU A 131 3.21 -8.92 -13.18
N TYR A 132 3.55 -7.75 -12.64
CA TYR A 132 4.74 -7.02 -13.05
C TYR A 132 5.95 -7.53 -12.29
N HIS A 133 7.01 -7.82 -12.99
CA HIS A 133 8.32 -8.12 -12.42
C HIS A 133 9.34 -7.12 -12.92
N MET A 134 9.95 -6.38 -12.00
CA MET A 134 11.07 -5.51 -12.35
C MET A 134 12.23 -6.32 -12.93
N ASP A 135 12.93 -5.72 -13.88
CA ASP A 135 14.10 -6.33 -14.47
C ASP A 135 15.25 -6.39 -13.45
N LEU A 136 15.66 -7.61 -13.11
CA LEU A 136 16.72 -7.87 -12.14
C LEU A 136 18.10 -7.37 -12.62
N TYR A 137 18.30 -7.10 -13.90
CA TYR A 137 19.52 -6.43 -14.39
C TYR A 137 19.70 -5.00 -13.84
N ASN A 138 18.66 -4.39 -13.32
CA ASN A 138 18.71 -3.10 -12.65
C ASN A 138 19.07 -3.18 -11.16
N ILE A 139 19.33 -4.38 -10.64
CA ILE A 139 19.61 -4.66 -9.23
C ILE A 139 20.87 -5.54 -9.16
N PRO A 140 21.83 -5.28 -8.25
CA PRO A 140 23.00 -6.15 -8.07
C PRO A 140 22.60 -7.59 -7.76
N ASP A 141 23.35 -8.54 -8.30
CA ASP A 141 23.07 -9.99 -8.19
C ASP A 141 22.93 -10.47 -6.75
N CYS A 142 23.66 -9.85 -5.82
CA CYS A 142 23.60 -10.19 -4.40
C CYS A 142 22.19 -10.04 -3.79
N PHE A 143 21.31 -9.21 -4.39
CA PHE A 143 19.93 -9.03 -3.93
C PHE A 143 18.93 -9.96 -4.60
N HIS A 144 19.27 -10.64 -5.70
CA HIS A 144 18.31 -11.41 -6.50
C HIS A 144 17.57 -12.48 -5.69
N TRP A 145 18.27 -13.14 -4.77
CA TRP A 145 17.64 -14.15 -3.91
C TRP A 145 16.62 -13.51 -2.95
N ALA A 146 16.93 -12.33 -2.39
CA ALA A 146 16.03 -11.62 -1.50
C ALA A 146 14.78 -11.11 -2.26
N ILE A 147 14.93 -10.68 -3.52
CA ILE A 147 13.79 -10.30 -4.35
C ILE A 147 12.89 -11.49 -4.66
N ARG A 148 13.45 -12.67 -4.91
CA ARG A 148 12.65 -13.89 -5.09
C ARG A 148 11.88 -14.25 -3.84
N ASP A 149 12.53 -14.25 -2.69
CA ASP A 149 11.89 -14.49 -1.38
C ASP A 149 10.75 -13.49 -1.09
N ILE A 150 10.93 -12.21 -1.41
CA ILE A 150 9.91 -11.17 -1.31
C ILE A 150 8.72 -11.46 -2.23
N ARG A 151 8.96 -11.89 -3.47
CA ARG A 151 7.92 -12.26 -4.45
C ARG A 151 7.16 -13.51 -3.99
N ASP A 152 7.88 -14.50 -3.46
CA ASP A 152 7.31 -15.75 -2.95
C ASP A 152 6.64 -15.58 -1.58
N LYS A 153 6.79 -14.40 -0.93
CA LYS A 153 6.16 -14.04 0.35
C LYS A 153 6.59 -14.94 1.52
N GLU A 154 7.84 -15.39 1.48
CA GLU A 154 8.35 -16.35 2.46
C GLU A 154 8.58 -15.72 3.84
N HIS A 155 8.99 -14.44 3.89
CA HIS A 155 9.26 -13.74 5.13
C HIS A 155 8.50 -12.41 5.25
N LEU A 156 8.33 -11.96 6.49
CA LEU A 156 7.70 -10.67 6.81
C LEU A 156 8.71 -9.52 6.84
N GLU A 157 9.91 -9.77 7.38
CA GLU A 157 10.89 -8.74 7.70
C GLU A 157 12.19 -8.95 6.93
N TYR A 158 12.61 -7.91 6.24
CA TYR A 158 13.81 -7.86 5.40
C TYR A 158 14.73 -6.77 5.88
N VAL A 159 15.86 -7.13 6.47
CA VAL A 159 16.86 -6.19 6.96
C VAL A 159 18.04 -6.17 6.02
N PHE A 160 18.28 -5.02 5.38
CA PHE A 160 19.39 -4.79 4.48
C PHE A 160 20.44 -3.93 5.19
N LYS A 161 21.55 -4.52 5.59
CA LYS A 161 22.69 -3.82 6.18
C LYS A 161 23.90 -3.82 5.23
N GLY A 162 24.82 -2.90 5.40
CA GLY A 162 26.05 -2.90 4.59
C GLY A 162 26.68 -1.53 4.45
N GLY A 163 27.80 -1.48 3.76
CA GLY A 163 28.59 -0.27 3.56
C GLY A 163 27.96 0.74 2.61
N ARG A 164 28.63 1.88 2.47
CA ARG A 164 28.29 2.92 1.48
C ARG A 164 28.39 2.35 0.06
N GLY A 165 27.56 2.84 -0.84
CA GLY A 165 27.56 2.43 -2.25
C GLY A 165 26.93 1.07 -2.53
N SER A 166 26.48 0.31 -1.53
CA SER A 166 25.92 -1.05 -1.71
C SER A 166 24.49 -1.10 -2.26
N THR A 167 23.91 0.01 -2.67
CA THR A 167 22.59 0.14 -3.33
C THR A 167 21.37 -0.42 -2.58
N LYS A 168 21.46 -0.72 -1.30
CA LYS A 168 20.37 -1.25 -0.45
C LYS A 168 19.05 -0.48 -0.60
N SER A 169 19.09 0.82 -0.35
CA SER A 169 17.90 1.67 -0.38
C SER A 169 17.33 1.83 -1.79
N THR A 170 18.17 1.72 -2.82
CA THR A 170 17.75 1.71 -4.23
C THR A 170 16.96 0.44 -4.54
N THR A 171 17.49 -0.70 -4.12
CA THR A 171 16.84 -2.02 -4.28
C THR A 171 15.49 -2.05 -3.57
N ILE A 172 15.41 -1.56 -2.32
CA ILE A 172 14.13 -1.48 -1.58
C ILE A 172 13.14 -0.57 -2.29
N ALA A 173 13.58 0.59 -2.77
CA ALA A 173 12.69 1.52 -3.47
C ALA A 173 12.09 0.90 -4.75
N MET A 174 12.89 0.21 -5.55
CA MET A 174 12.41 -0.50 -6.74
C MET A 174 11.44 -1.65 -6.38
N THR A 175 11.75 -2.38 -5.32
CA THR A 175 10.88 -3.46 -4.79
C THR A 175 9.53 -2.92 -4.32
N ILE A 176 9.50 -1.78 -3.62
CA ILE A 176 8.23 -1.14 -3.19
C ILE A 176 7.36 -0.79 -4.39
N VAL A 177 7.93 -0.25 -5.47
CA VAL A 177 7.18 0.05 -6.70
C VAL A 177 6.59 -1.23 -7.31
N GLU A 178 7.37 -2.32 -7.41
CA GLU A 178 6.88 -3.61 -7.88
C GLU A 178 5.73 -4.14 -7.01
N LEU A 179 5.90 -4.13 -5.69
CA LEU A 179 4.87 -4.60 -4.75
C LEU A 179 3.57 -3.78 -4.84
N MET A 180 3.67 -2.46 -5.00
CA MET A 180 2.52 -1.59 -5.21
C MET A 180 1.78 -1.90 -6.51
N LYS A 181 2.49 -2.25 -7.59
CA LYS A 181 1.91 -2.62 -8.88
C LYS A 181 1.17 -3.96 -8.83
N ASN A 182 1.58 -4.87 -7.95
CA ASN A 182 1.05 -6.23 -7.90
C ASN A 182 0.01 -6.47 -6.79
N ASN A 183 -0.13 -5.55 -5.82
CA ASN A 183 -1.01 -5.73 -4.67
C ASN A 183 -1.91 -4.50 -4.49
N HIS A 184 -3.06 -4.48 -5.14
CA HIS A 184 -3.89 -3.29 -5.38
C HIS A 184 -4.65 -2.74 -4.17
N ASP A 185 -4.67 -3.44 -3.05
CA ASP A 185 -5.28 -3.04 -1.78
C ASP A 185 -4.25 -2.69 -0.68
N ILE A 186 -2.95 -2.70 -1.03
CA ILE A 186 -1.86 -2.45 -0.10
C ILE A 186 -1.28 -1.05 -0.31
N HIS A 187 -1.17 -0.29 0.77
CA HIS A 187 -0.46 0.99 0.83
C HIS A 187 0.91 0.82 1.48
N ALA A 188 1.80 1.77 1.24
CA ALA A 188 3.14 1.77 1.81
C ALA A 188 3.36 2.96 2.76
N VAL A 189 4.15 2.74 3.81
CA VAL A 189 4.69 3.80 4.68
C VAL A 189 6.20 3.74 4.65
N VAL A 190 6.84 4.86 4.35
CA VAL A 190 8.29 5.02 4.37
C VAL A 190 8.67 5.96 5.51
N CYS A 191 9.48 5.45 6.43
CA CYS A 191 9.86 6.14 7.65
C CYS A 191 11.34 6.45 7.70
N ARG A 192 11.68 7.68 8.13
CA ARG A 192 13.00 8.05 8.66
C ARG A 192 12.84 8.59 10.08
N LYS A 193 13.92 8.58 10.86
CA LYS A 193 13.89 9.16 12.20
C LYS A 193 13.52 10.64 12.15
N VAL A 194 14.09 11.40 11.21
CA VAL A 194 13.94 12.85 11.09
C VAL A 194 13.13 13.20 9.84
N GLY A 195 11.97 13.84 10.04
CA GLY A 195 11.01 14.12 8.97
C GLY A 195 11.52 15.08 7.89
N ASN A 196 12.31 16.10 8.24
CA ASN A 196 12.79 17.10 7.28
C ASN A 196 13.82 16.55 6.27
N THR A 197 14.43 15.39 6.53
CA THR A 197 15.40 14.75 5.62
C THR A 197 14.73 13.80 4.59
N ILE A 198 13.45 13.55 4.70
CA ILE A 198 12.72 12.57 3.88
C ILE A 198 12.69 12.97 2.42
N LYS A 199 12.45 14.26 2.12
CA LYS A 199 12.31 14.76 0.75
C LYS A 199 13.55 14.46 -0.09
N ASP A 200 14.72 14.80 0.42
CA ASP A 200 15.99 14.71 -0.31
C ASP A 200 16.62 13.30 -0.26
N SER A 201 15.98 12.39 0.46
CA SER A 201 16.39 10.99 0.57
C SER A 201 15.36 10.03 -0.05
N VAL A 202 14.54 9.41 0.78
CA VAL A 202 13.64 8.31 0.37
C VAL A 202 12.53 8.74 -0.59
N TYR A 203 12.02 9.98 -0.49
CA TYR A 203 11.00 10.45 -1.42
C TYR A 203 11.56 10.56 -2.84
N ASN A 204 12.69 11.22 -3.02
CA ASN A 204 13.35 11.31 -4.32
C ASN A 204 13.82 9.94 -4.82
N LYS A 205 14.20 9.03 -3.91
CA LYS A 205 14.62 7.67 -4.26
C LYS A 205 13.44 6.84 -4.80
N ILE A 206 12.27 6.91 -4.19
CA ILE A 206 11.04 6.27 -4.74
C ILE A 206 10.68 6.88 -6.09
N LYS A 207 10.73 8.21 -6.26
CA LYS A 207 10.51 8.85 -7.56
C LYS A 207 11.48 8.36 -8.63
N TRP A 208 12.75 8.26 -8.27
CA TRP A 208 13.76 7.69 -9.17
C TRP A 208 13.43 6.24 -9.55
N ALA A 209 13.03 5.40 -8.57
CA ALA A 209 12.66 4.01 -8.80
C ALA A 209 11.42 3.88 -9.72
N ILE A 210 10.45 4.76 -9.58
CA ILE A 210 9.28 4.86 -10.48
C ILE A 210 9.73 5.20 -11.91
N GLY A 211 10.60 6.22 -12.07
CA GLY A 211 11.14 6.61 -13.37
C GLY A 211 12.00 5.53 -14.01
N LYS A 212 12.85 4.85 -13.21
CA LYS A 212 13.71 3.76 -13.69
C LYS A 212 12.92 2.55 -14.21
N GLN A 213 11.70 2.34 -13.68
CA GLN A 213 10.78 1.30 -14.10
C GLN A 213 9.73 1.80 -15.12
N GLU A 214 9.92 3.03 -15.67
CA GLU A 214 9.10 3.63 -16.71
C GLU A 214 7.64 3.92 -16.32
N PHE A 215 7.35 4.07 -15.02
CA PHE A 215 6.00 4.32 -14.50
C PHE A 215 5.70 5.78 -14.14
N THR A 216 6.50 6.73 -14.61
CA THR A 216 6.36 8.16 -14.24
C THR A 216 4.94 8.70 -14.47
N GLU A 217 4.30 8.33 -15.58
CA GLU A 217 2.96 8.78 -15.92
C GLU A 217 1.85 8.11 -15.09
N GLU A 218 2.15 6.98 -14.46
CA GLU A 218 1.18 6.24 -13.66
C GLU A 218 1.11 6.71 -12.20
N PHE A 219 2.11 7.45 -11.74
CA PHE A 219 2.17 7.94 -10.37
C PHE A 219 2.02 9.46 -10.30
N ASP A 220 1.29 9.93 -9.30
CA ASP A 220 1.19 11.34 -8.91
C ASP A 220 1.99 11.58 -7.63
N SER A 221 2.82 12.63 -7.62
CA SER A 221 3.76 12.92 -6.53
C SER A 221 3.44 14.26 -5.89
N LYS A 222 3.11 14.26 -4.59
CA LYS A 222 2.80 15.47 -3.80
C LYS A 222 3.79 15.68 -2.68
N LEU A 223 4.13 16.94 -2.40
CA LEU A 223 5.03 17.32 -1.30
C LEU A 223 4.27 17.72 -0.03
N SER A 224 3.01 18.12 -0.16
CA SER A 224 2.19 18.53 0.99
C SER A 224 0.73 18.07 0.80
N PRO A 225 0.27 17.06 1.55
CA PRO A 225 1.09 16.13 2.34
C PRO A 225 2.09 15.36 1.46
N MET A 226 3.22 14.92 2.03
CA MET A 226 4.22 14.19 1.26
C MET A 226 3.75 12.76 1.01
N GLU A 227 3.30 12.51 -0.22
CA GLU A 227 2.67 11.27 -0.66
C GLU A 227 2.94 11.04 -2.15
N ILE A 228 2.99 9.77 -2.55
CA ILE A 228 3.00 9.36 -3.95
C ILE A 228 1.81 8.42 -4.16
N THR A 229 0.99 8.68 -5.19
CA THR A 229 -0.25 7.95 -5.45
C THR A 229 -0.14 7.22 -6.78
N LEU A 230 -0.44 5.92 -6.81
CA LEU A 230 -0.66 5.16 -8.04
C LEU A 230 -2.05 5.51 -8.58
N LYS A 231 -2.11 6.16 -9.75
CA LYS A 231 -3.35 6.76 -10.31
C LYS A 231 -4.44 5.73 -10.61
N SER A 232 -4.06 4.54 -11.10
CA SER A 232 -5.00 3.50 -11.52
C SER A 232 -5.82 2.93 -10.37
N THR A 233 -5.23 2.82 -9.17
CA THR A 233 -5.85 2.18 -8.00
C THR A 233 -6.13 3.17 -6.87
N GLY A 234 -5.43 4.29 -6.84
CA GLY A 234 -5.50 5.25 -5.73
C GLY A 234 -4.64 4.86 -4.52
N GLN A 235 -3.85 3.78 -4.61
CA GLN A 235 -2.92 3.37 -3.56
C GLN A 235 -1.89 4.46 -3.29
N LYS A 236 -1.45 4.59 -2.05
CA LYS A 236 -0.52 5.64 -1.64
C LYS A 236 0.72 5.11 -0.97
N ILE A 237 1.84 5.79 -1.23
CA ILE A 237 3.08 5.68 -0.46
C ILE A 237 3.15 6.93 0.42
N TYR A 238 3.04 6.75 1.73
CA TYR A 238 3.10 7.80 2.73
C TYR A 238 4.52 7.97 3.25
N PHE A 239 4.99 9.21 3.37
CA PHE A 239 6.31 9.52 3.91
C PHE A 239 6.16 10.21 5.26
N ARG A 240 6.74 9.64 6.33
CA ARG A 240 6.58 10.13 7.70
C ARG A 240 7.89 10.10 8.50
N GLY A 241 8.12 11.16 9.27
CA GLY A 241 9.19 11.18 10.28
C GLY A 241 8.74 10.51 11.57
N ALA A 242 9.61 9.76 12.21
CA ALA A 242 9.36 9.17 13.53
C ALA A 242 9.59 10.19 14.68
N ASP A 243 10.05 11.40 14.36
CA ASP A 243 10.05 12.55 15.26
C ASP A 243 8.62 13.00 15.64
N ASP A 244 7.62 12.60 14.86
CA ASP A 244 6.19 12.77 15.16
C ASP A 244 5.43 11.44 14.98
N PRO A 245 5.44 10.58 16.02
CA PRO A 245 4.80 9.25 15.94
C PRO A 245 3.29 9.30 15.70
N ASP A 246 2.63 10.38 16.08
CA ASP A 246 1.18 10.52 15.91
C ASP A 246 0.80 10.68 14.44
N LYS A 247 1.66 11.24 13.61
CA LYS A 247 1.48 11.26 12.16
C LYS A 247 1.47 9.87 11.51
N ILE A 248 2.17 8.91 12.09
CA ILE A 248 2.16 7.51 11.61
C ILE A 248 0.87 6.82 12.08
N LYS A 249 0.49 7.01 13.35
CA LYS A 249 -0.75 6.43 13.91
C LYS A 249 -2.01 6.94 13.23
N SER A 250 -1.99 8.19 12.75
CA SER A 250 -3.12 8.85 12.08
C SER A 250 -3.31 8.44 10.63
N ILE A 251 -2.41 7.65 10.04
CA ILE A 251 -2.59 7.16 8.68
C ILE A 251 -3.77 6.20 8.65
N ASN A 252 -4.80 6.58 7.91
CA ASN A 252 -5.98 5.75 7.67
C ASN A 252 -6.28 5.78 6.17
N PRO A 253 -5.88 4.76 5.42
CA PRO A 253 -6.17 4.68 3.99
C PRO A 253 -7.68 4.68 3.73
N GLU A 254 -8.12 5.28 2.63
CA GLU A 254 -9.53 5.29 2.22
C GLU A 254 -10.04 3.89 1.88
N PHE A 255 -9.15 2.99 1.49
CA PHE A 255 -9.40 1.58 1.22
C PHE A 255 -8.17 0.75 1.55
N GLY A 256 -8.30 -0.58 1.56
CA GLY A 256 -7.18 -1.48 1.80
C GLY A 256 -6.51 -1.29 3.17
N TYR A 257 -5.20 -1.47 3.24
CA TYR A 257 -4.43 -1.40 4.47
C TYR A 257 -2.96 -1.07 4.20
N ILE A 258 -2.20 -0.73 5.25
CA ILE A 258 -0.75 -0.57 5.15
C ILE A 258 -0.12 -1.96 5.20
N GLY A 259 0.37 -2.45 4.07
CA GLY A 259 1.05 -3.74 3.95
C GLY A 259 2.55 -3.61 3.65
N ILE A 260 3.06 -2.40 3.40
CA ILE A 260 4.48 -2.16 3.17
C ILE A 260 4.96 -1.09 4.15
N LEU A 261 6.04 -1.40 4.88
CA LEU A 261 6.66 -0.47 5.82
C LEU A 261 8.17 -0.48 5.61
N TRP A 262 8.78 0.68 5.40
CA TRP A 262 10.21 0.81 5.23
C TRP A 262 10.82 1.78 6.25
N PHE A 263 11.75 1.29 7.06
CA PHE A 263 12.60 2.07 7.95
C PHE A 263 13.95 2.31 7.28
N GLU A 264 14.21 3.55 6.87
CA GLU A 264 15.51 3.96 6.31
C GLU A 264 16.37 4.59 7.40
N GLU A 265 17.67 4.24 7.40
CA GLU A 265 18.61 4.59 8.46
C GLU A 265 18.13 4.09 9.85
N LEU A 266 17.90 2.78 9.93
CA LEU A 266 17.38 2.11 11.12
C LEU A 266 18.14 2.46 12.40
N ASP A 267 19.46 2.64 12.29
CA ASP A 267 20.37 2.95 13.40
C ASP A 267 20.10 4.30 14.06
N GLN A 268 19.42 5.22 13.37
CA GLN A 268 19.05 6.54 13.89
C GLN A 268 17.83 6.51 14.80
N PHE A 269 17.02 5.47 14.76
CA PHE A 269 15.88 5.32 15.66
C PHE A 269 16.35 5.05 17.09
N ALA A 270 15.49 5.36 18.08
CA ALA A 270 15.87 5.26 19.49
C ALA A 270 16.10 3.82 19.99
N GLY A 271 15.59 2.83 19.26
CA GLY A 271 15.76 1.43 19.62
C GLY A 271 14.62 0.51 19.18
N PRO A 272 14.70 -0.79 19.53
CA PRO A 272 13.73 -1.79 19.09
C PRO A 272 12.29 -1.50 19.54
N GLU A 273 12.12 -0.80 20.67
CA GLU A 273 10.78 -0.44 21.16
C GLU A 273 10.09 0.59 20.29
N GLU A 274 10.84 1.58 19.78
CA GLU A 274 10.30 2.57 18.87
C GLU A 274 9.89 1.89 17.56
N ILE A 275 10.73 1.03 17.01
CA ILE A 275 10.43 0.25 15.80
C ILE A 275 9.16 -0.56 16.00
N ARG A 276 9.05 -1.32 17.08
CA ARG A 276 7.86 -2.14 17.39
C ARG A 276 6.59 -1.30 17.51
N LYS A 277 6.65 -0.12 18.16
CA LYS A 277 5.50 0.78 18.27
C LYS A 277 5.03 1.29 16.92
N ILE A 278 5.96 1.61 16.01
CA ILE A 278 5.64 2.04 14.65
C ILE A 278 5.04 0.89 13.85
N GLU A 279 5.64 -0.30 13.90
CA GLU A 279 5.13 -1.51 13.25
C GLU A 279 3.68 -1.80 13.67
N GLN A 280 3.41 -1.84 14.98
CA GLN A 280 2.06 -2.07 15.51
C GLN A 280 1.06 -0.97 15.14
N SER A 281 1.53 0.25 14.91
CA SER A 281 0.69 1.38 14.52
C SER A 281 0.39 1.38 13.03
N ALA A 282 1.34 0.99 12.20
CA ALA A 282 1.23 1.02 10.75
C ALA A 282 0.63 -0.28 10.18
N ILE A 283 1.17 -1.44 10.55
CA ILE A 283 0.75 -2.74 9.99
C ILE A 283 -0.51 -3.22 10.73
N ARG A 284 -1.66 -2.90 10.16
CA ARG A 284 -2.98 -3.27 10.69
C ARG A 284 -3.92 -3.61 9.54
N GLY A 285 -4.65 -4.71 9.68
CA GLY A 285 -5.54 -5.23 8.64
C GLY A 285 -4.78 -6.07 7.61
N GLY A 286 -5.53 -6.81 6.79
CA GLY A 286 -4.96 -7.68 5.77
C GLY A 286 -4.22 -8.91 6.32
N ASN A 287 -3.75 -9.74 5.38
CA ASN A 287 -3.06 -11.00 5.69
C ASN A 287 -1.61 -11.03 5.19
N LEU A 288 -1.14 -9.95 4.57
CA LEU A 288 0.14 -9.89 3.89
C LEU A 288 0.82 -8.56 4.20
N ALA A 289 2.10 -8.62 4.57
CA ALA A 289 2.90 -7.43 4.76
C ALA A 289 4.37 -7.68 4.46
N TRP A 290 5.10 -6.61 4.15
CA TRP A 290 6.56 -6.58 4.02
C TRP A 290 7.12 -5.42 4.83
N ILE A 291 8.07 -5.72 5.72
CA ILE A 291 8.75 -4.75 6.55
C ILE A 291 10.21 -4.69 6.13
N PHE A 292 10.60 -3.61 5.50
CA PHE A 292 11.97 -3.34 5.10
C PHE A 292 12.68 -2.48 6.13
N LYS A 293 13.94 -2.81 6.40
CA LYS A 293 14.83 -2.05 7.27
C LYS A 293 16.18 -1.91 6.58
N SER A 294 16.69 -0.70 6.46
CA SER A 294 17.98 -0.45 5.84
C SER A 294 18.84 0.46 6.70
N PHE A 295 20.12 0.12 6.80
CA PHE A 295 21.10 0.95 7.53
C PHE A 295 22.55 0.60 7.17
N ASN A 296 23.42 1.55 7.42
CA ASN A 296 24.87 1.31 7.48
C ASN A 296 25.20 0.98 8.94
N PRO A 297 25.83 -0.18 9.22
CA PRO A 297 26.15 -0.55 10.59
C PRO A 297 26.95 0.54 11.31
N PRO A 298 26.50 1.07 12.44
CA PRO A 298 27.28 1.97 13.27
C PRO A 298 28.63 1.37 13.68
N LYS A 299 29.67 2.22 13.81
CA LYS A 299 31.03 1.78 14.15
C LYS A 299 31.06 0.93 15.41
N THR A 300 30.35 1.34 16.44
CA THR A 300 30.32 0.59 17.71
C THR A 300 29.46 -0.68 17.65
N MET A 301 30.03 -1.83 17.95
CA MET A 301 29.31 -3.11 18.05
C MET A 301 28.19 -3.07 19.08
N ASN A 302 28.27 -2.20 20.09
CA ASN A 302 27.26 -2.06 21.13
C ASN A 302 26.00 -1.29 20.68
N ASN A 303 26.01 -0.66 19.50
CA ASN A 303 24.81 -0.01 18.99
C ASN A 303 23.65 -1.01 18.89
N TRP A 304 22.47 -0.55 19.23
CA TRP A 304 21.25 -1.39 19.25
C TRP A 304 20.94 -2.02 17.88
N ALA A 305 21.15 -1.28 16.77
CA ALA A 305 20.87 -1.78 15.43
C ALA A 305 21.79 -2.95 15.05
N ASN A 306 23.07 -2.90 15.46
CA ASN A 306 24.01 -4.00 15.26
C ASN A 306 23.61 -5.24 16.05
N LYS A 307 23.10 -5.07 17.29
CA LYS A 307 22.61 -6.18 18.13
C LYS A 307 21.28 -6.73 17.60
N TYR A 308 20.38 -5.87 17.17
CA TYR A 308 19.06 -6.21 16.65
C TYR A 308 19.10 -7.25 15.51
N VAL A 309 20.06 -7.12 14.61
CA VAL A 309 20.20 -8.04 13.47
C VAL A 309 20.83 -9.38 13.85
N LEU A 310 21.40 -9.50 15.03
CA LEU A 310 21.96 -10.75 15.57
C LEU A 310 20.91 -11.57 16.34
N GLU A 311 19.79 -10.95 16.73
CA GLU A 311 18.72 -11.64 17.42
C GLU A 311 17.97 -12.57 16.45
N PRO A 312 17.88 -13.88 16.71
CA PRO A 312 17.13 -14.80 15.87
C PRO A 312 15.65 -14.42 15.83
N LYS A 313 15.08 -14.35 14.60
CA LYS A 313 13.66 -14.16 14.39
C LYS A 313 13.23 -14.96 13.16
N GLU A 314 12.28 -15.88 13.34
CA GLU A 314 11.86 -16.84 12.32
C GLU A 314 11.46 -16.17 10.99
N ASN A 315 10.67 -15.09 11.06
CA ASN A 315 10.16 -14.38 9.87
C ASN A 315 11.04 -13.18 9.46
N ARG A 316 12.37 -13.26 9.70
CA ARG A 316 13.32 -12.19 9.37
C ARG A 316 14.47 -12.72 8.54
N ILE A 317 14.75 -12.02 7.44
CA ILE A 317 16.00 -12.15 6.70
C ILE A 317 16.91 -10.97 6.99
N VAL A 318 18.19 -11.24 7.17
CA VAL A 318 19.24 -10.22 7.26
C VAL A 318 20.18 -10.39 6.06
N HIS A 319 20.19 -9.41 5.18
CA HIS A 319 21.07 -9.34 4.02
C HIS A 319 22.21 -8.35 4.28
N SER A 320 23.42 -8.74 3.92
CA SER A 320 24.60 -7.86 3.98
C SER A 320 25.16 -7.63 2.58
N SER A 321 25.46 -6.38 2.24
CA SER A 321 26.04 -6.00 0.95
C SER A 321 27.08 -4.91 1.09
N THR A 322 28.01 -4.87 0.15
CA THR A 322 29.08 -3.91 0.04
C THR A 322 29.08 -3.26 -1.34
N TYR A 323 29.91 -2.25 -1.55
CA TYR A 323 30.09 -1.67 -2.89
C TYR A 323 30.73 -2.67 -3.89
N LEU A 324 31.42 -3.70 -3.41
CA LEU A 324 32.05 -4.74 -4.24
C LEU A 324 31.01 -5.65 -4.92
N ASP A 325 29.79 -5.69 -4.37
CA ASP A 325 28.68 -6.45 -4.92
C ASP A 325 27.94 -5.70 -6.04
N VAL A 326 28.34 -4.43 -6.30
CA VAL A 326 27.67 -3.54 -7.25
C VAL A 326 28.54 -3.41 -8.52
N PRO A 327 27.93 -3.44 -9.72
CA PRO A 327 28.67 -3.15 -10.95
C PRO A 327 29.42 -1.84 -10.87
N LYS A 328 30.69 -1.84 -11.22
CA LYS A 328 31.58 -0.67 -11.09
C LYS A 328 31.08 0.56 -11.84
N GLU A 329 30.43 0.32 -12.97
CA GLU A 329 29.85 1.36 -13.82
C GLU A 329 28.74 2.16 -13.11
N TRP A 330 28.08 1.56 -12.12
CA TRP A 330 27.02 2.24 -11.35
C TRP A 330 27.54 3.13 -10.24
N LEU A 331 28.76 2.85 -9.76
CA LEU A 331 29.39 3.61 -8.68
C LEU A 331 30.17 4.83 -9.18
N GLY A 332 30.77 4.70 -10.36
CA GLY A 332 31.67 5.67 -10.93
C GLY A 332 33.10 5.59 -10.36
N GLN A 333 34.09 5.90 -11.21
CA GLN A 333 35.52 5.76 -10.86
C GLN A 333 35.94 6.57 -9.61
N PRO A 334 35.50 7.84 -9.43
CA PRO A 334 35.91 8.61 -8.24
C PRO A 334 35.47 7.97 -6.91
N PHE A 335 34.32 7.29 -6.86
CA PHE A 335 33.90 6.57 -5.66
C PHE A 335 34.79 5.38 -5.36
N ILE A 336 35.19 4.65 -6.41
CA ILE A 336 36.07 3.48 -6.28
C ILE A 336 37.49 3.92 -5.84
N ASP A 337 38.01 4.96 -6.46
CA ASP A 337 39.33 5.49 -6.13
C ASP A 337 39.39 5.94 -4.66
N GLU A 338 38.37 6.61 -4.16
CA GLU A 338 38.29 7.03 -2.76
C GLU A 338 38.22 5.82 -1.81
N ALA A 339 37.43 4.78 -2.17
CA ALA A 339 37.36 3.55 -1.37
C ALA A 339 38.71 2.84 -1.28
N GLU A 340 39.44 2.70 -2.41
CA GLU A 340 40.77 2.07 -2.44
C GLU A 340 41.79 2.93 -1.71
N HIS A 341 41.75 4.26 -1.86
CA HIS A 341 42.60 5.16 -1.10
C HIS A 341 42.38 5.02 0.41
N LEU A 342 41.11 5.02 0.87
CA LEU A 342 40.82 4.82 2.29
C LEU A 342 41.29 3.45 2.80
N LYS A 343 41.20 2.43 1.97
CA LYS A 343 41.71 1.09 2.30
C LYS A 343 43.21 1.06 2.56
N GLU A 344 43.98 1.84 1.80
CA GLU A 344 45.43 1.94 1.99
C GLU A 344 45.80 2.77 3.22
N VAL A 345 45.17 3.94 3.41
CA VAL A 345 45.55 4.88 4.46
C VAL A 345 44.93 4.62 5.82
N ASN A 346 43.74 4.04 5.84
CA ASN A 346 43.00 3.72 7.08
C ASN A 346 42.11 2.50 6.91
N PRO A 347 42.64 1.26 6.95
CA PRO A 347 41.92 0.02 6.77
C PRO A 347 40.71 -0.12 7.71
N ASN A 348 40.81 0.35 8.96
CA ASN A 348 39.69 0.27 9.91
C ASN A 348 38.49 1.15 9.49
N ALA A 349 38.75 2.34 8.97
CA ALA A 349 37.72 3.22 8.44
C ALA A 349 37.08 2.61 7.16
N TYR A 350 37.93 2.05 6.29
CA TYR A 350 37.45 1.35 5.09
C TYR A 350 36.53 0.18 5.43
N GLU A 351 36.94 -0.69 6.35
CA GLU A 351 36.11 -1.82 6.81
C GLU A 351 34.78 -1.34 7.36
N HIS A 352 34.78 -0.26 8.14
CA HIS A 352 33.54 0.29 8.66
C HIS A 352 32.66 0.93 7.59
N GLU A 353 33.22 1.87 6.81
CA GLU A 353 32.40 2.72 5.93
C GLU A 353 31.97 2.00 4.64
N TYR A 354 32.87 1.24 4.02
CA TYR A 354 32.62 0.57 2.74
C TYR A 354 32.23 -0.90 2.88
N MET A 355 32.78 -1.61 3.86
CA MET A 355 32.44 -3.02 4.07
C MET A 355 31.31 -3.23 5.07
N GLY A 356 30.87 -2.16 5.79
CA GLY A 356 29.78 -2.23 6.75
C GLY A 356 30.08 -3.07 7.98
N ILE A 357 31.36 -3.10 8.40
CA ILE A 357 31.82 -3.85 9.57
C ILE A 357 31.79 -2.93 10.80
N ALA A 358 31.10 -3.38 11.85
CA ALA A 358 31.14 -2.71 13.15
C ALA A 358 32.44 -3.12 13.87
N ASN A 359 33.49 -2.33 13.80
CA ASN A 359 34.83 -2.65 14.33
C ASN A 359 35.24 -1.79 15.54
N GLY A 360 34.35 -0.94 16.06
CA GLY A 360 34.62 -0.10 17.24
C GLY A 360 34.21 -0.77 18.55
N ASN A 361 35.14 -0.78 19.50
CA ASN A 361 34.93 -1.40 20.83
C ASN A 361 34.07 -0.56 21.79
N GLY A 362 33.64 0.65 21.36
CA GLY A 362 32.79 1.54 22.18
C GLY A 362 33.46 2.16 23.41
N GLY A 363 34.76 1.93 23.61
CA GLY A 363 35.49 2.36 24.80
C GLY A 363 36.64 3.34 24.57
N ASN A 364 37.10 3.50 23.33
CA ASN A 364 38.24 4.41 23.06
C ASN A 364 37.76 5.75 22.51
N VAL A 365 37.91 6.79 23.31
CA VAL A 365 37.65 8.18 22.91
C VAL A 365 38.80 8.69 21.98
N PHE A 366 39.96 8.02 22.01
CA PHE A 366 41.14 8.36 21.20
C PHE A 366 41.72 7.11 20.55
N GLU A 367 41.82 7.06 19.22
CA GLU A 367 42.33 5.91 18.47
C GLU A 367 43.86 5.94 18.32
N TYR A 368 44.51 7.10 18.49
CA TYR A 368 45.96 7.27 18.39
C TYR A 368 46.43 8.27 19.43
N LEU A 369 46.80 7.77 20.63
CA LEU A 369 47.56 8.57 21.62
C LEU A 369 49.04 8.24 21.46
N GLU A 370 49.83 9.11 20.83
CA GLU A 370 51.26 9.15 21.00
C GLU A 370 51.58 9.94 22.28
N ILE A 371 52.01 9.24 23.32
CA ILE A 371 52.59 9.88 24.50
C ILE A 371 54.04 10.25 24.14
N ARG A 372 54.30 11.56 23.93
CA ARG A 372 55.64 12.08 23.77
C ARG A 372 56.26 12.44 25.12
#